data_7ac68113e5590531a32d10ce461c848b
#
_entry.id   7ac68113e5590531a32d10ce461c848b
#
_cell.length_a   1.000
_cell.length_b   1.000
_cell.length_c   1.000
_cell.angle_alpha   90.00
_cell.angle_beta   90.00
_cell.angle_gamma   90.00
#
_symmetry.space_group_name_H-M   'P 1'
#
loop_
_entity.id
_entity.type
_entity.pdbx_description
1 polymer ?
#
loop_
_entity_poly.entity_id
_entity_poly.type
_entity_poly.pdbx_seq_one_letter_code
_entity_poly.pdbx_strand_id
1 'polypeptide(L)'
;MIILLCWLPVWLAYYPGLWNYDPMQVYQVMDHSYNAWQPLIHTLILGGFYVLGLRAGNANLGVIGYDWFQMIFMAGVLGITASYFAWKLKNRRCGIVASVVFGLFPVNSILAISSTKDTIFSGLILLSSVLTLWYMDLKGKALSSHPVLKAVWILVIIGATVMALLFRNNAVYAWGAFLIVSFILMIRKKIRLRVFAGIAVCFVLGIGINQMMMDVLDSQKGDVCEALSVSCQQYGRIYTMAEMDEETIDIVDKYFKLDKITYNPHISDPMKSGLTWMTTEDAIDFVSDSMTLLRKYPRVSIDSYLYLTEGYWYLNDISFSNIYGGDRQGYLLSDVKDGYGIEHKTKCGFIENLMETLFTANAYQKIPVLAVLFTPAFFVYAFLYLLCIVRGRQRLVFIPSFLLFLTLLMGPCCLVRYVYPIMLLVPLMLVTALDKRAESAVSGRKKDCFAA
;
A
#
# COMPACT_ATOMS: atom_id res chain seq x y z
N MET A 1 -23.01 3.17 5.07
CA MET A 1 -24.07 2.20 4.73
C MET A 1 -24.09 1.88 3.23
N ILE A 2 -24.20 2.87 2.30
CA ILE A 2 -24.20 2.61 0.83
C ILE A 2 -23.03 1.71 0.41
N ILE A 3 -21.79 2.02 0.83
CA ILE A 3 -20.57 1.29 0.46
C ILE A 3 -20.66 -0.17 0.89
N LEU A 4 -21.03 -0.43 2.15
CA LEU A 4 -21.19 -1.80 2.66
C LEU A 4 -22.26 -2.59 1.90
N LEU A 5 -23.40 -1.95 1.54
CA LEU A 5 -24.42 -2.58 0.75
C LEU A 5 -23.94 -2.97 -0.65
N CYS A 6 -23.06 -2.16 -1.27
CA CYS A 6 -22.43 -2.48 -2.55
C CYS A 6 -21.44 -3.65 -2.43
N TRP A 7 -20.74 -3.79 -1.30
CA TRP A 7 -19.73 -4.82 -1.09
C TRP A 7 -20.30 -6.17 -0.65
N LEU A 8 -21.49 -6.16 -0.04
CA LEU A 8 -22.13 -7.38 0.47
C LEU A 8 -22.29 -8.48 -0.61
N PRO A 9 -22.74 -8.19 -1.85
CA PRO A 9 -22.83 -9.23 -2.89
C PRO A 9 -21.47 -9.85 -3.24
N VAL A 10 -20.38 -9.05 -3.25
CA VAL A 10 -19.03 -9.54 -3.51
C VAL A 10 -18.54 -10.40 -2.35
N TRP A 11 -18.76 -10.00 -1.10
CA TRP A 11 -18.46 -10.83 0.06
C TRP A 11 -19.23 -12.15 0.08
N LEU A 12 -20.52 -12.14 -0.31
CA LEU A 12 -21.32 -13.36 -0.44
C LEU A 12 -20.81 -14.28 -1.58
N ALA A 13 -20.27 -13.71 -2.65
CA ALA A 13 -19.67 -14.45 -3.75
C ALA A 13 -18.41 -15.20 -3.29
N TYR A 14 -17.60 -14.59 -2.46
CA TYR A 14 -16.34 -15.14 -1.96
C TYR A 14 -16.39 -15.55 -0.48
N TYR A 15 -17.56 -15.93 0.01
CA TYR A 15 -17.74 -16.34 1.40
C TYR A 15 -16.82 -17.51 1.79
N PRO A 16 -16.09 -17.44 2.91
CA PRO A 16 -16.16 -16.49 4.03
C PRO A 16 -15.34 -15.23 3.83
N GLY A 17 -14.53 -15.10 2.78
CA GLY A 17 -13.62 -14.02 2.42
C GLY A 17 -12.50 -14.52 1.52
N LEU A 18 -11.63 -13.61 1.07
CA LEU A 18 -10.46 -13.94 0.26
C LEU A 18 -9.23 -14.12 1.15
N TRP A 19 -8.74 -15.35 1.22
CA TRP A 19 -7.54 -15.72 1.98
C TRP A 19 -6.34 -15.82 1.05
N ASN A 20 -5.34 -14.96 1.19
CA ASN A 20 -4.17 -14.90 0.32
C ASN A 20 -2.87 -15.32 1.03
N TYR A 21 -1.70 -15.11 0.44
CA TYR A 21 -0.41 -15.55 0.99
C TYR A 21 -0.01 -14.87 2.31
N ASP A 22 -0.38 -13.59 2.53
CA ASP A 22 -0.03 -12.88 3.78
C ASP A 22 -0.59 -13.57 5.02
N PRO A 23 -1.79 -14.16 5.01
CA PRO A 23 -2.38 -14.91 6.12
C PRO A 23 -1.61 -16.14 6.62
N MET A 24 -0.67 -16.69 5.88
CA MET A 24 0.17 -17.80 6.37
C MET A 24 0.79 -17.49 7.74
N GLN A 25 0.97 -16.22 8.07
CA GLN A 25 1.53 -15.75 9.33
C GLN A 25 0.62 -15.98 10.55
N VAL A 26 -0.65 -16.38 10.37
CA VAL A 26 -1.56 -16.65 11.51
C VAL A 26 -1.07 -17.76 12.43
N TYR A 27 -0.27 -18.71 11.92
CA TYR A 27 0.36 -19.74 12.75
C TYR A 27 1.30 -19.17 13.79
N GLN A 28 1.93 -18.03 13.53
CA GLN A 28 2.79 -17.37 14.52
C GLN A 28 2.02 -17.02 15.80
N VAL A 29 0.73 -16.70 15.69
CA VAL A 29 -0.12 -16.43 16.86
C VAL A 29 -0.48 -17.71 17.59
N MET A 30 -0.62 -18.82 16.89
CA MET A 30 -0.93 -20.13 17.48
C MET A 30 0.28 -20.72 18.21
N ASP A 31 1.44 -20.62 17.59
CA ASP A 31 2.68 -21.26 18.05
C ASP A 31 3.52 -20.33 18.95
N HIS A 32 3.07 -19.08 19.13
CA HIS A 32 3.81 -18.02 19.83
C HIS A 32 5.24 -17.84 19.30
N SER A 33 5.44 -18.04 17.99
CA SER A 33 6.71 -17.91 17.30
C SER A 33 6.65 -16.79 16.28
N TYR A 34 7.09 -15.59 16.65
CA TYR A 34 6.91 -14.40 15.82
C TYR A 34 8.15 -14.07 15.01
N ASN A 35 7.94 -13.58 13.78
CA ASN A 35 8.96 -12.93 12.98
C ASN A 35 8.41 -11.61 12.39
N ALA A 36 9.28 -10.63 12.21
CA ALA A 36 8.92 -9.31 11.69
C ALA A 36 8.96 -9.22 10.16
N TRP A 37 8.96 -10.35 9.45
CA TRP A 37 8.83 -10.35 7.99
C TRP A 37 7.50 -9.71 7.56
N GLN A 38 6.42 -10.10 8.22
CA GLN A 38 5.14 -9.38 8.10
C GLN A 38 4.96 -8.41 9.28
N PRO A 39 4.21 -7.31 9.11
CA PRO A 39 3.93 -6.39 10.20
C PRO A 39 3.23 -7.09 11.37
N LEU A 40 3.86 -7.07 12.55
CA LEU A 40 3.36 -7.79 13.74
C LEU A 40 1.93 -7.40 14.12
N ILE A 41 1.57 -6.11 13.99
CA ILE A 41 0.22 -5.64 14.31
C ILE A 41 -0.84 -6.32 13.43
N HIS A 42 -0.57 -6.49 12.14
CA HIS A 42 -1.47 -7.19 11.23
C HIS A 42 -1.55 -8.68 11.58
N THR A 43 -0.41 -9.32 11.82
CA THR A 43 -0.33 -10.73 12.25
C THR A 43 -1.15 -10.97 13.51
N LEU A 44 -1.04 -10.10 14.52
CA LEU A 44 -1.81 -10.20 15.77
C LEU A 44 -3.31 -10.02 15.57
N ILE A 45 -3.73 -9.03 14.75
CA ILE A 45 -5.16 -8.78 14.52
C ILE A 45 -5.77 -9.93 13.73
N LEU A 46 -5.19 -10.30 12.59
CA LEU A 46 -5.70 -11.37 11.74
C LEU A 46 -5.66 -12.72 12.48
N GLY A 47 -4.50 -13.04 13.08
CA GLY A 47 -4.33 -14.27 13.87
C GLY A 47 -5.25 -14.33 15.08
N GLY A 48 -5.51 -13.20 15.75
CA GLY A 48 -6.48 -13.11 16.84
C GLY A 48 -7.89 -13.49 16.40
N PHE A 49 -8.38 -12.95 15.28
CA PHE A 49 -9.66 -13.34 14.70
C PHE A 49 -9.68 -14.82 14.30
N TYR A 50 -8.62 -15.30 13.67
CA TYR A 50 -8.51 -16.70 13.25
C TYR A 50 -8.56 -17.66 14.44
N VAL A 51 -7.79 -17.41 15.52
CA VAL A 51 -7.79 -18.20 16.75
C VAL A 51 -9.17 -18.18 17.44
N LEU A 52 -9.84 -17.02 17.44
CA LEU A 52 -11.22 -16.93 17.96
C LEU A 52 -12.18 -17.82 17.16
N GLY A 53 -12.04 -17.85 15.83
CA GLY A 53 -12.81 -18.75 14.97
C GLY A 53 -12.55 -20.22 15.28
N LEU A 54 -11.30 -20.62 15.44
CA LEU A 54 -10.92 -21.98 15.83
C LEU A 54 -11.49 -22.38 17.19
N ARG A 55 -11.44 -21.48 18.18
CA ARG A 55 -12.04 -21.71 19.51
C ARG A 55 -13.57 -21.86 19.45
N ALA A 56 -14.21 -21.20 18.46
CA ALA A 56 -15.63 -21.37 18.19
C ALA A 56 -15.95 -22.64 17.34
N GLY A 57 -14.94 -23.45 17.05
CA GLY A 57 -15.08 -24.71 16.30
C GLY A 57 -15.15 -24.56 14.78
N ASN A 58 -14.92 -23.34 14.23
CA ASN A 58 -14.98 -23.11 12.79
C ASN A 58 -14.06 -21.96 12.35
N ALA A 59 -12.98 -22.27 11.62
CA ALA A 59 -12.03 -21.29 11.11
C ALA A 59 -12.70 -20.21 10.24
N ASN A 60 -13.75 -20.56 9.50
CA ASN A 60 -14.49 -19.59 8.67
C ASN A 60 -15.05 -18.43 9.50
N LEU A 61 -15.44 -18.65 10.78
CA LEU A 61 -15.91 -17.57 11.64
C LEU A 61 -14.82 -16.55 11.94
N GLY A 62 -13.57 -16.98 12.00
CA GLY A 62 -12.44 -16.08 12.16
C GLY A 62 -12.24 -15.19 10.93
N VAL A 63 -12.30 -15.77 9.72
CA VAL A 63 -12.21 -15.03 8.46
C VAL A 63 -13.37 -14.03 8.33
N ILE A 64 -14.60 -14.47 8.59
CA ILE A 64 -15.79 -13.59 8.60
C ILE A 64 -15.57 -12.42 9.56
N GLY A 65 -15.13 -12.68 10.77
CA GLY A 65 -14.90 -11.63 11.78
C GLY A 65 -13.87 -10.60 11.31
N TYR A 66 -12.75 -11.06 10.74
CA TYR A 66 -11.72 -10.18 10.22
C TYR A 66 -12.22 -9.36 9.01
N ASP A 67 -12.90 -10.01 8.05
CA ASP A 67 -13.42 -9.33 6.86
C ASP A 67 -14.43 -8.24 7.24
N TRP A 68 -15.37 -8.54 8.13
CA TRP A 68 -16.32 -7.54 8.60
C TRP A 68 -15.63 -6.40 9.34
N PHE A 69 -14.64 -6.67 10.17
CA PHE A 69 -13.83 -5.63 10.80
C PHE A 69 -13.17 -4.73 9.73
N GLN A 70 -12.52 -5.33 8.73
CA GLN A 70 -11.85 -4.61 7.64
C GLN A 70 -12.84 -3.83 6.75
N MET A 71 -13.96 -4.45 6.36
CA MET A 71 -15.02 -3.81 5.55
C MET A 71 -15.64 -2.61 6.28
N ILE A 72 -15.96 -2.73 7.56
CA ILE A 72 -16.53 -1.63 8.35
C ILE A 72 -15.53 -0.49 8.48
N PHE A 73 -14.26 -0.80 8.77
CA PHE A 73 -13.20 0.20 8.83
C PHE A 73 -13.05 0.95 7.50
N MET A 74 -12.91 0.23 6.39
CA MET A 74 -12.73 0.82 5.06
C MET A 74 -13.95 1.61 4.61
N ALA A 75 -15.16 1.09 4.80
CA ALA A 75 -16.39 1.80 4.47
C ALA A 75 -16.56 3.07 5.33
N GLY A 76 -16.11 3.04 6.58
CA GLY A 76 -16.05 4.22 7.45
C GLY A 76 -15.11 5.29 6.90
N VAL A 77 -13.88 4.91 6.54
CA VAL A 77 -12.87 5.83 5.98
C VAL A 77 -13.34 6.44 4.65
N LEU A 78 -13.88 5.62 3.74
CA LEU A 78 -14.42 6.09 2.46
C LEU A 78 -15.66 6.96 2.67
N GLY A 79 -16.49 6.66 3.67
CA GLY A 79 -17.65 7.48 4.07
C GLY A 79 -17.23 8.85 4.62
N ILE A 80 -16.17 8.92 5.44
CA ILE A 80 -15.56 10.17 5.90
C ILE A 80 -15.04 10.97 4.70
N THR A 81 -14.37 10.31 3.76
CA THR A 81 -13.85 10.95 2.54
C THR A 81 -14.97 11.51 1.68
N ALA A 82 -16.05 10.75 1.47
CA ALA A 82 -17.25 11.21 0.76
C ALA A 82 -17.95 12.39 1.47
N SER A 83 -17.97 12.37 2.80
CA SER A 83 -18.50 13.48 3.61
C SER A 83 -17.64 14.74 3.48
N TYR A 84 -16.31 14.60 3.44
CA TYR A 84 -15.41 15.70 3.15
C TYR A 84 -15.67 16.28 1.75
N PHE A 85 -15.90 15.45 0.72
CA PHE A 85 -16.23 15.93 -0.62
C PHE A 85 -17.53 16.74 -0.65
N ALA A 86 -18.60 16.23 0.01
CA ALA A 86 -19.87 16.95 0.14
C ALA A 86 -19.69 18.33 0.82
N TRP A 87 -18.90 18.36 1.89
CA TRP A 87 -18.61 19.57 2.64
C TRP A 87 -17.73 20.55 1.83
N LYS A 88 -16.67 20.06 1.21
CA LYS A 88 -15.70 20.84 0.44
C LYS A 88 -16.34 21.50 -0.78
N LEU A 89 -17.10 20.74 -1.54
CA LEU A 89 -17.80 21.18 -2.76
C LEU A 89 -19.15 21.84 -2.47
N LYS A 90 -19.57 21.91 -1.20
CA LYS A 90 -20.87 22.44 -0.76
C LYS A 90 -22.06 21.80 -1.49
N ASN A 91 -21.93 20.53 -1.83
CA ASN A 91 -22.94 19.78 -2.57
C ASN A 91 -23.09 18.37 -2.00
N ARG A 92 -24.21 18.12 -1.31
CA ARG A 92 -24.50 16.81 -0.70
C ARG A 92 -24.55 15.66 -1.73
N ARG A 93 -24.97 15.96 -2.97
CA ARG A 93 -25.01 14.95 -4.05
C ARG A 93 -23.61 14.43 -4.38
N CYS A 94 -22.57 15.27 -4.31
CA CYS A 94 -21.19 14.83 -4.54
C CYS A 94 -20.75 13.76 -3.53
N GLY A 95 -21.14 13.86 -2.28
CA GLY A 95 -20.87 12.83 -1.27
C GLY A 95 -21.61 11.52 -1.54
N ILE A 96 -22.88 11.59 -1.97
CA ILE A 96 -23.65 10.40 -2.33
C ILE A 96 -23.03 9.71 -3.55
N VAL A 97 -22.75 10.48 -4.61
CA VAL A 97 -22.10 9.95 -5.83
C VAL A 97 -20.73 9.32 -5.49
N ALA A 98 -19.90 10.00 -4.69
CA ALA A 98 -18.63 9.44 -4.26
C ALA A 98 -18.82 8.13 -3.48
N SER A 99 -19.82 8.04 -2.59
CA SER A 99 -20.11 6.80 -1.85
C SER A 99 -20.53 5.65 -2.77
N VAL A 100 -21.32 5.95 -3.81
CA VAL A 100 -21.73 4.96 -4.83
C VAL A 100 -20.52 4.53 -5.67
N VAL A 101 -19.70 5.48 -6.13
CA VAL A 101 -18.48 5.18 -6.90
C VAL A 101 -17.50 4.33 -6.07
N PHE A 102 -17.25 4.69 -4.82
CA PHE A 102 -16.40 3.90 -3.92
C PHE A 102 -16.97 2.50 -3.65
N GLY A 103 -18.28 2.38 -3.54
CA GLY A 103 -18.93 1.09 -3.34
C GLY A 103 -18.92 0.20 -4.55
N LEU A 104 -19.11 0.76 -5.76
CA LEU A 104 -19.17 0.00 -7.00
C LEU A 104 -17.81 -0.24 -7.66
N PHE A 105 -16.75 0.48 -7.24
CA PHE A 105 -15.41 0.25 -7.78
C PHE A 105 -14.88 -1.11 -7.31
N PRO A 106 -14.69 -2.10 -8.22
CA PRO A 106 -14.46 -3.49 -7.83
C PRO A 106 -13.20 -3.70 -6.98
N VAL A 107 -12.14 -2.92 -7.23
CA VAL A 107 -10.90 -3.03 -6.45
C VAL A 107 -11.16 -2.78 -4.96
N ASN A 108 -12.06 -1.84 -4.63
CA ASN A 108 -12.39 -1.56 -3.23
C ASN A 108 -13.10 -2.74 -2.56
N SER A 109 -14.06 -3.37 -3.24
CA SER A 109 -14.78 -4.52 -2.68
C SER A 109 -13.90 -5.74 -2.54
N ILE A 110 -13.07 -6.04 -3.55
CA ILE A 110 -12.15 -7.19 -3.54
C ILE A 110 -11.12 -7.02 -2.41
N LEU A 111 -10.46 -5.86 -2.33
CA LEU A 111 -9.47 -5.63 -1.29
C LEU A 111 -10.10 -5.53 0.11
N ALA A 112 -11.35 -5.05 0.22
CA ALA A 112 -12.05 -4.99 1.50
C ALA A 112 -12.38 -6.37 2.10
N ILE A 113 -12.45 -7.42 1.27
CA ILE A 113 -12.67 -8.81 1.70
C ILE A 113 -11.41 -9.67 1.60
N SER A 114 -10.26 -9.07 1.28
CA SER A 114 -8.97 -9.77 1.19
C SER A 114 -8.22 -9.66 2.50
N SER A 115 -7.79 -10.80 3.05
CA SER A 115 -7.04 -10.88 4.29
C SER A 115 -5.59 -10.37 4.12
N THR A 116 -5.42 -9.09 3.73
CA THR A 116 -4.11 -8.47 3.49
C THR A 116 -3.90 -7.22 4.33
N LYS A 117 -2.66 -7.02 4.78
CA LYS A 117 -2.24 -5.81 5.51
C LYS A 117 -2.44 -4.52 4.71
N ASP A 118 -2.35 -4.61 3.38
CA ASP A 118 -2.34 -3.46 2.47
C ASP A 118 -3.68 -2.71 2.47
N THR A 119 -4.80 -3.39 2.73
CA THR A 119 -6.13 -2.77 2.77
C THR A 119 -6.27 -1.80 3.94
N ILE A 120 -6.02 -2.25 5.17
CA ILE A 120 -6.11 -1.39 6.37
C ILE A 120 -5.05 -0.29 6.31
N PHE A 121 -3.83 -0.62 5.88
CA PHE A 121 -2.77 0.36 5.64
C PHE A 121 -3.25 1.50 4.72
N SER A 122 -3.84 1.16 3.58
CA SER A 122 -4.35 2.14 2.60
C SER A 122 -5.45 3.02 3.18
N GLY A 123 -6.36 2.42 3.95
CA GLY A 123 -7.39 3.14 4.67
C GLY A 123 -6.82 4.13 5.70
N LEU A 124 -5.78 3.74 6.45
CA LEU A 124 -5.10 4.61 7.42
C LEU A 124 -4.40 5.80 6.75
N ILE A 125 -3.75 5.57 5.59
CA ILE A 125 -3.16 6.64 4.77
C ILE A 125 -4.24 7.62 4.29
N LEU A 126 -5.37 7.10 3.78
CA LEU A 126 -6.47 7.95 3.34
C LEU A 126 -7.09 8.72 4.52
N LEU A 127 -7.32 8.05 5.66
CA LEU A 127 -7.90 8.66 6.86
C LEU A 127 -7.03 9.79 7.39
N SER A 128 -5.72 9.56 7.56
CA SER A 128 -4.80 10.60 8.03
C SER A 128 -4.75 11.79 7.05
N SER A 129 -4.77 11.50 5.73
CA SER A 129 -4.73 12.54 4.69
C SER A 129 -6.01 13.38 4.66
N VAL A 130 -7.19 12.74 4.63
CA VAL A 130 -8.48 13.46 4.55
C VAL A 130 -8.74 14.28 5.81
N LEU A 131 -8.44 13.73 7.00
CA LEU A 131 -8.61 14.46 8.26
C LEU A 131 -7.63 15.65 8.36
N THR A 132 -6.39 15.49 7.89
CA THR A 132 -5.41 16.59 7.86
C THR A 132 -5.88 17.69 6.91
N LEU A 133 -6.34 17.36 5.70
CA LEU A 133 -6.89 18.35 4.76
C LEU A 133 -8.12 19.05 5.33
N TRP A 134 -9.04 18.30 5.90
CA TRP A 134 -10.26 18.86 6.50
C TRP A 134 -9.93 19.79 7.66
N TYR A 135 -8.98 19.40 8.53
CA TYR A 135 -8.46 20.27 9.60
C TYR A 135 -7.86 21.57 9.06
N MET A 136 -7.06 21.47 7.98
CA MET A 136 -6.45 22.65 7.34
C MET A 136 -7.52 23.58 6.73
N ASP A 137 -8.56 23.01 6.12
CA ASP A 137 -9.64 23.78 5.47
C ASP A 137 -10.59 24.46 6.47
N LEU A 138 -10.82 23.85 7.62
CA LEU A 138 -11.56 24.48 8.73
C LEU A 138 -10.83 25.70 9.32
N LYS A 139 -9.56 25.96 8.90
CA LYS A 139 -8.71 27.10 9.31
C LYS A 139 -8.61 27.29 10.84
N GLY A 140 -8.89 26.26 11.60
CA GLY A 140 -8.86 26.28 13.07
C GLY A 140 -9.94 27.15 13.74
N LYS A 141 -10.75 27.93 13.00
CA LYS A 141 -11.76 28.82 13.57
C LYS A 141 -12.95 28.06 14.14
N ALA A 142 -13.45 27.06 13.43
CA ALA A 142 -14.57 26.25 13.90
C ALA A 142 -14.16 25.28 15.04
N LEU A 143 -12.88 24.90 15.12
CA LEU A 143 -12.37 24.05 16.19
C LEU A 143 -11.73 24.84 17.35
N SER A 144 -11.45 26.14 17.17
CA SER A 144 -10.85 26.95 18.25
C SER A 144 -11.81 27.17 19.43
N SER A 145 -13.12 27.18 19.18
CA SER A 145 -14.17 27.24 20.19
C SER A 145 -14.41 25.91 20.93
N HIS A 146 -13.87 24.79 20.42
CA HIS A 146 -14.05 23.45 20.98
C HIS A 146 -12.70 22.73 21.18
N PRO A 147 -11.95 23.06 22.25
CA PRO A 147 -10.58 22.53 22.44
C PRO A 147 -10.53 21.01 22.54
N VAL A 148 -11.54 20.38 23.15
CA VAL A 148 -11.63 18.91 23.26
C VAL A 148 -11.79 18.27 21.88
N LEU A 149 -12.71 18.78 21.05
CA LEU A 149 -12.90 18.26 19.68
C LEU A 149 -11.65 18.41 18.84
N LYS A 150 -10.94 19.54 18.98
CA LYS A 150 -9.65 19.76 18.33
C LYS A 150 -8.59 18.73 18.77
N ALA A 151 -8.50 18.46 20.06
CA ALA A 151 -7.56 17.47 20.60
C ALA A 151 -7.88 16.07 20.07
N VAL A 152 -9.16 15.65 20.10
CA VAL A 152 -9.61 14.36 19.55
C VAL A 152 -9.26 14.26 18.06
N TRP A 153 -9.48 15.33 17.26
CA TRP A 153 -9.14 15.33 15.84
C TRP A 153 -7.64 15.09 15.60
N ILE A 154 -6.79 15.82 16.34
CA ILE A 154 -5.33 15.67 16.25
C ILE A 154 -4.90 14.27 16.69
N LEU A 155 -5.48 13.73 17.77
CA LEU A 155 -5.18 12.38 18.25
C LEU A 155 -5.56 11.31 17.22
N VAL A 156 -6.69 11.46 16.53
CA VAL A 156 -7.10 10.53 15.46
C VAL A 156 -6.12 10.59 14.28
N ILE A 157 -5.67 11.79 13.88
CA ILE A 157 -4.65 11.93 12.82
C ILE A 157 -3.34 11.26 13.23
N ILE A 158 -2.85 11.51 14.45
CA ILE A 158 -1.63 10.89 14.97
C ILE A 158 -1.82 9.37 15.04
N GLY A 159 -2.91 8.89 15.61
CA GLY A 159 -3.21 7.47 15.71
C GLY A 159 -3.26 6.78 14.36
N ALA A 160 -3.96 7.35 13.37
CA ALA A 160 -4.01 6.81 12.02
C ALA A 160 -2.62 6.76 11.36
N THR A 161 -1.79 7.80 11.58
CA THR A 161 -0.43 7.84 11.03
C THR A 161 0.48 6.81 11.69
N VAL A 162 0.44 6.70 13.02
CA VAL A 162 1.23 5.71 13.77
C VAL A 162 0.81 4.28 13.38
N MET A 163 -0.50 4.02 13.32
CA MET A 163 -1.00 2.72 12.87
C MET A 163 -0.57 2.40 11.44
N ALA A 164 -0.55 3.37 10.53
CA ALA A 164 -0.02 3.16 9.18
C ALA A 164 1.47 2.73 9.20
N LEU A 165 2.30 3.33 10.06
CA LEU A 165 3.69 2.92 10.24
C LEU A 165 3.82 1.47 10.76
N LEU A 166 2.88 1.03 11.59
CA LEU A 166 2.87 -0.33 12.15
C LEU A 166 2.34 -1.38 11.15
N PHE A 167 1.48 -0.98 10.21
CA PHE A 167 0.88 -1.90 9.23
C PHE A 167 1.75 -2.19 8.01
N ARG A 168 2.87 -1.47 7.83
CA ARG A 168 3.74 -1.73 6.68
C ARG A 168 5.20 -1.36 6.95
N ASN A 169 6.10 -2.34 6.84
CA ASN A 169 7.52 -2.17 7.17
C ASN A 169 8.22 -1.07 6.33
N ASN A 170 7.92 -0.98 5.03
CA ASN A 170 8.52 0.06 4.18
C ASN A 170 7.98 1.47 4.43
N ALA A 171 6.88 1.64 5.16
CA ALA A 171 6.38 2.95 5.55
C ALA A 171 7.38 3.72 6.43
N VAL A 172 8.17 3.03 7.23
CA VAL A 172 9.21 3.64 8.08
C VAL A 172 10.22 4.42 7.23
N TYR A 173 10.66 3.89 6.10
CA TYR A 173 11.60 4.58 5.19
C TYR A 173 10.96 5.83 4.57
N ALA A 174 9.71 5.72 4.12
CA ALA A 174 8.97 6.85 3.54
C ALA A 174 8.76 7.98 4.57
N TRP A 175 8.39 7.64 5.80
CA TRP A 175 8.20 8.61 6.88
C TRP A 175 9.53 9.18 7.41
N GLY A 176 10.60 8.38 7.44
CA GLY A 176 11.95 8.86 7.75
C GLY A 176 12.41 9.91 6.74
N ALA A 177 12.23 9.65 5.44
CA ALA A 177 12.49 10.61 4.38
C ALA A 177 11.59 11.85 4.51
N PHE A 178 10.30 11.68 4.87
CA PHE A 178 9.40 12.80 5.12
C PHE A 178 9.79 13.64 6.33
N LEU A 179 10.35 13.02 7.37
CA LEU A 179 10.89 13.74 8.52
C LEU A 179 12.05 14.67 8.09
N ILE A 180 12.97 14.18 7.25
CA ILE A 180 14.07 14.98 6.69
C ILE A 180 13.52 16.13 5.85
N VAL A 181 12.60 15.87 4.93
CA VAL A 181 11.95 16.90 4.09
C VAL A 181 11.26 17.95 4.98
N SER A 182 10.50 17.51 6.00
CA SER A 182 9.79 18.40 6.90
C SER A 182 10.73 19.23 7.77
N PHE A 183 11.88 18.68 8.18
CA PHE A 183 12.95 19.44 8.88
C PHE A 183 13.51 20.55 7.99
N ILE A 184 13.83 20.25 6.73
CA ILE A 184 14.31 21.28 5.77
C ILE A 184 13.25 22.36 5.56
N LEU A 185 11.96 21.97 5.43
CA LEU A 185 10.87 22.94 5.30
C LEU A 185 10.67 23.80 6.56
N MET A 186 10.92 23.24 7.73
CA MET A 186 10.88 23.98 9.00
C MET A 186 12.01 25.03 9.07
N ILE A 187 13.25 24.65 8.75
CA ILE A 187 14.38 25.58 8.70
C ILE A 187 14.10 26.71 7.68
N ARG A 188 13.53 26.37 6.53
CA ARG A 188 13.12 27.35 5.50
C ARG A 188 11.86 28.14 5.88
N LYS A 189 11.33 28.02 7.11
CA LYS A 189 10.13 28.70 7.63
C LYS A 189 8.85 28.45 6.79
N LYS A 190 8.83 27.37 6.01
CA LYS A 190 7.66 26.97 5.20
C LYS A 190 6.60 26.27 6.04
N ILE A 191 7.00 25.54 7.10
CA ILE A 191 6.13 24.93 8.09
C ILE A 191 6.52 25.41 9.49
N ARG A 192 5.56 25.33 10.43
CA ARG A 192 5.78 25.71 11.84
C ARG A 192 6.44 24.56 12.59
N LEU A 193 7.25 24.86 13.61
CA LEU A 193 7.86 23.88 14.52
C LEU A 193 6.85 22.85 15.07
N ARG A 194 5.63 23.29 15.41
CA ARG A 194 4.57 22.38 15.90
C ARG A 194 4.16 21.31 14.90
N VAL A 195 4.18 21.62 13.61
CA VAL A 195 3.86 20.64 12.55
C VAL A 195 4.98 19.63 12.42
N PHE A 196 6.22 20.10 12.39
CA PHE A 196 7.40 19.25 12.41
C PHE A 196 7.43 18.33 13.64
N ALA A 197 7.20 18.90 14.83
CA ALA A 197 7.15 18.13 16.07
C ALA A 197 6.06 17.03 16.03
N GLY A 198 4.89 17.33 15.48
CA GLY A 198 3.82 16.33 15.28
C GLY A 198 4.26 15.17 14.36
N ILE A 199 4.95 15.47 13.26
CA ILE A 199 5.50 14.46 12.34
C ILE A 199 6.57 13.62 13.06
N ALA A 200 7.47 14.27 13.79
CA ALA A 200 8.52 13.59 14.57
C ALA A 200 7.92 12.67 15.65
N VAL A 201 6.90 13.13 16.37
CA VAL A 201 6.19 12.31 17.37
C VAL A 201 5.57 11.08 16.72
N CYS A 202 4.88 11.21 15.57
CA CYS A 202 4.32 10.05 14.85
C CYS A 202 5.42 9.04 14.49
N PHE A 203 6.54 9.51 13.98
CA PHE A 203 7.66 8.67 13.56
C PHE A 203 8.29 7.92 14.75
N VAL A 204 8.59 8.65 15.83
CA VAL A 204 9.17 8.07 17.06
C VAL A 204 8.22 7.07 17.71
N LEU A 205 6.93 7.40 17.80
CA LEU A 205 5.93 6.48 18.33
C LEU A 205 5.79 5.23 17.47
N GLY A 206 5.77 5.38 16.13
CA GLY A 206 5.68 4.23 15.21
C GLY A 206 6.85 3.26 15.38
N ILE A 207 8.10 3.77 15.40
CA ILE A 207 9.30 2.94 15.63
C ILE A 207 9.30 2.37 17.05
N GLY A 208 9.03 3.20 18.06
CA GLY A 208 9.08 2.76 19.46
C GLY A 208 8.05 1.66 19.78
N ILE A 209 6.81 1.79 19.28
CA ILE A 209 5.77 0.77 19.45
C ILE A 209 6.15 -0.51 18.69
N ASN A 210 6.66 -0.40 17.45
CA ASN A 210 7.10 -1.57 16.71
C ASN A 210 8.23 -2.30 17.41
N GLN A 211 9.24 -1.57 17.92
CA GLN A 211 10.33 -2.18 18.69
C GLN A 211 9.83 -2.83 19.97
N MET A 212 8.96 -2.15 20.72
CA MET A 212 8.34 -2.70 21.91
C MET A 212 7.56 -3.99 21.61
N MET A 213 6.83 -4.05 20.50
CA MET A 213 6.13 -5.26 20.07
C MET A 213 7.11 -6.39 19.75
N MET A 214 8.22 -6.10 19.07
CA MET A 214 9.27 -7.08 18.77
C MET A 214 9.89 -7.65 20.05
N ASP A 215 10.20 -6.79 21.01
CA ASP A 215 10.81 -7.20 22.29
C ASP A 215 9.84 -8.01 23.16
N VAL A 216 8.55 -7.59 23.26
CA VAL A 216 7.53 -8.29 24.05
C VAL A 216 7.16 -9.65 23.46
N LEU A 217 7.18 -9.76 22.13
CA LEU A 217 6.82 -11.00 21.41
C LEU A 217 8.03 -11.90 21.13
N ASP A 218 9.23 -11.51 21.57
CA ASP A 218 10.49 -12.19 21.23
C ASP A 218 10.61 -12.48 19.73
N SER A 219 10.28 -11.46 18.93
CA SER A 219 10.14 -11.59 17.49
C SER A 219 11.51 -11.58 16.79
N GLN A 220 11.73 -12.55 15.91
CA GLN A 220 12.88 -12.55 15.04
C GLN A 220 12.80 -11.38 14.04
N LYS A 221 13.95 -10.80 13.68
CA LYS A 221 14.03 -9.77 12.65
C LYS A 221 13.71 -10.35 11.28
N GLY A 222 13.18 -9.51 10.39
CA GLY A 222 13.00 -9.87 8.99
C GLY A 222 14.33 -10.14 8.28
N ASP A 223 14.28 -10.95 7.23
CA ASP A 223 15.44 -11.31 6.42
C ASP A 223 15.98 -10.08 5.66
N VAL A 224 17.30 -9.90 5.64
CA VAL A 224 17.97 -8.84 4.88
C VAL A 224 17.73 -8.98 3.38
N CYS A 225 17.53 -10.20 2.89
CA CYS A 225 17.22 -10.50 1.49
C CYS A 225 15.99 -9.77 0.94
N GLU A 226 15.04 -9.37 1.82
CA GLU A 226 13.86 -8.63 1.40
C GLU A 226 14.18 -7.25 0.79
N ALA A 227 15.28 -6.63 1.19
CA ALA A 227 15.74 -5.35 0.65
C ALA A 227 16.49 -5.47 -0.68
N LEU A 228 16.83 -6.69 -1.12
CA LEU A 228 17.72 -6.95 -2.25
C LEU A 228 16.99 -7.23 -3.58
N SER A 229 15.70 -6.96 -3.66
CA SER A 229 14.84 -7.29 -4.81
C SER A 229 15.40 -6.84 -6.16
N VAL A 230 15.88 -5.59 -6.25
CA VAL A 230 16.41 -5.01 -7.50
C VAL A 230 17.70 -5.70 -7.93
N SER A 231 18.62 -5.91 -6.98
CA SER A 231 19.87 -6.61 -7.28
C SER A 231 19.62 -8.08 -7.66
N CYS A 232 18.73 -8.79 -6.96
CA CYS A 232 18.34 -10.16 -7.32
C CYS A 232 17.82 -10.25 -8.76
N GLN A 233 16.99 -9.31 -9.18
CA GLN A 233 16.49 -9.27 -10.55
C GLN A 233 17.59 -9.01 -11.58
N GLN A 234 18.55 -8.15 -11.23
CA GLN A 234 19.71 -7.89 -12.09
C GLN A 234 20.55 -9.16 -12.29
N TYR A 235 20.90 -9.86 -11.21
CA TYR A 235 21.64 -11.14 -11.28
C TYR A 235 20.89 -12.17 -12.13
N GLY A 236 19.58 -12.36 -11.89
CA GLY A 236 18.77 -13.32 -12.65
C GLY A 236 18.71 -13.00 -14.13
N ARG A 237 18.59 -11.71 -14.50
CA ARG A 237 18.58 -11.31 -15.91
C ARG A 237 19.93 -11.44 -16.58
N ILE A 238 21.02 -11.10 -15.89
CA ILE A 238 22.38 -11.28 -16.41
C ILE A 238 22.64 -12.77 -16.66
N TYR A 239 22.33 -13.63 -15.68
CA TYR A 239 22.48 -15.06 -15.82
C TYR A 239 21.72 -15.66 -17.01
N THR A 240 20.52 -15.13 -17.29
CA THR A 240 19.62 -15.68 -18.34
C THR A 240 19.87 -15.10 -19.72
N MET A 241 20.34 -13.85 -19.83
CA MET A 241 20.33 -13.06 -21.07
C MET A 241 21.70 -12.57 -21.51
N ALA A 242 22.75 -12.62 -20.66
CA ALA A 242 24.07 -12.16 -21.01
C ALA A 242 25.01 -13.32 -21.33
N GLU A 243 25.96 -13.08 -22.25
CA GLU A 243 27.15 -13.92 -22.37
C GLU A 243 28.09 -13.55 -21.22
N MET A 244 28.21 -14.44 -20.24
CA MET A 244 29.01 -14.23 -19.04
C MET A 244 30.42 -14.76 -19.26
N ASP A 245 31.42 -13.99 -18.82
CA ASP A 245 32.79 -14.47 -18.66
C ASP A 245 32.97 -15.17 -17.29
N GLU A 246 34.12 -15.81 -17.10
CA GLU A 246 34.43 -16.58 -15.89
C GLU A 246 34.28 -15.72 -14.62
N GLU A 247 34.78 -14.48 -14.64
CA GLU A 247 34.66 -13.56 -13.49
C GLU A 247 33.19 -13.29 -13.10
N THR A 248 32.31 -13.13 -14.09
CA THR A 248 30.89 -12.91 -13.86
C THR A 248 30.21 -14.17 -13.32
N ILE A 249 30.59 -15.34 -13.82
CA ILE A 249 30.08 -16.62 -13.32
C ILE A 249 30.50 -16.80 -11.86
N ASP A 250 31.73 -16.51 -11.50
CA ASP A 250 32.22 -16.60 -10.12
C ASP A 250 31.46 -15.65 -9.18
N ILE A 251 31.17 -14.42 -9.62
CA ILE A 251 30.36 -13.46 -8.87
C ILE A 251 28.94 -13.99 -8.65
N VAL A 252 28.31 -14.59 -9.67
CA VAL A 252 26.93 -15.11 -9.54
C VAL A 252 26.91 -16.35 -8.64
N ASP A 253 27.86 -17.27 -8.81
CA ASP A 253 27.96 -18.54 -8.03
C ASP A 253 28.24 -18.27 -6.54
N LYS A 254 28.91 -17.16 -6.22
CA LYS A 254 29.15 -16.71 -4.84
C LYS A 254 27.83 -16.56 -4.05
N TYR A 255 26.76 -16.12 -4.70
CA TYR A 255 25.51 -15.76 -4.04
C TYR A 255 24.35 -16.69 -4.36
N PHE A 256 24.35 -17.35 -5.51
CA PHE A 256 23.26 -18.20 -5.96
C PHE A 256 23.76 -19.60 -6.28
N LYS A 257 22.92 -20.58 -5.98
CA LYS A 257 23.11 -21.92 -6.54
C LYS A 257 22.63 -21.91 -7.98
N LEU A 258 23.55 -21.99 -8.95
CA LEU A 258 23.25 -21.82 -10.38
C LEU A 258 22.14 -22.76 -10.89
N ASP A 259 22.06 -23.98 -10.35
CA ASP A 259 21.04 -24.99 -10.66
C ASP A 259 19.65 -24.64 -10.11
N LYS A 260 19.55 -23.64 -9.22
CA LYS A 260 18.31 -23.20 -8.58
C LYS A 260 17.85 -21.79 -8.99
N ILE A 261 18.57 -21.15 -9.91
CA ILE A 261 18.17 -19.85 -10.41
C ILE A 261 16.87 -19.99 -11.22
N THR A 262 15.81 -19.34 -10.71
CA THR A 262 14.54 -19.23 -11.41
C THR A 262 14.24 -17.75 -11.62
N TYR A 263 14.47 -17.27 -12.84
CA TYR A 263 14.28 -15.87 -13.18
C TYR A 263 12.87 -15.63 -13.74
N ASN A 264 12.15 -14.67 -13.16
CA ASN A 264 10.92 -14.11 -13.70
C ASN A 264 11.10 -12.58 -13.79
N PRO A 265 10.96 -11.94 -14.97
CA PRO A 265 11.24 -10.51 -15.15
C PRO A 265 10.38 -9.59 -14.29
N HIS A 266 9.20 -10.02 -13.86
CA HIS A 266 8.23 -9.18 -13.15
C HIS A 266 8.17 -9.38 -11.63
N ILE A 267 8.89 -10.38 -11.09
CA ILE A 267 8.92 -10.68 -9.65
C ILE A 267 10.28 -11.21 -9.21
N SER A 268 10.81 -10.67 -8.12
CA SER A 268 12.12 -11.05 -7.60
C SER A 268 12.11 -12.22 -6.61
N ASP A 269 10.94 -12.60 -6.07
CA ASP A 269 10.85 -13.61 -5.03
C ASP A 269 11.42 -14.99 -5.45
N PRO A 270 11.23 -15.48 -6.68
CA PRO A 270 11.87 -16.72 -7.13
C PRO A 270 13.40 -16.61 -7.11
N MET A 271 13.98 -15.45 -7.43
CA MET A 271 15.41 -15.23 -7.33
C MET A 271 15.89 -15.19 -5.88
N LYS A 272 15.16 -14.49 -4.99
CA LYS A 272 15.49 -14.45 -3.57
C LYS A 272 15.50 -15.84 -2.92
N SER A 273 14.59 -16.72 -3.33
CA SER A 273 14.57 -18.10 -2.81
C SER A 273 15.80 -18.93 -3.20
N GLY A 274 16.53 -18.53 -4.23
CA GLY A 274 17.80 -19.14 -4.66
C GLY A 274 19.03 -18.56 -4.00
N LEU A 275 18.91 -17.47 -3.21
CA LEU A 275 20.03 -16.89 -2.48
C LEU A 275 20.57 -17.85 -1.42
N THR A 276 21.86 -17.90 -1.28
CA THR A 276 22.52 -18.48 -0.12
C THR A 276 22.26 -17.60 1.11
N TRP A 277 22.36 -18.18 2.32
CA TRP A 277 22.21 -17.40 3.55
C TRP A 277 23.15 -16.18 3.55
N MET A 278 22.61 -15.01 3.89
CA MET A 278 23.34 -13.75 3.91
C MET A 278 23.31 -13.10 5.29
N THR A 279 24.47 -12.67 5.75
CA THR A 279 24.60 -11.68 6.82
C THR A 279 24.40 -10.26 6.26
N THR A 280 24.37 -9.26 7.15
CA THR A 280 24.34 -7.86 6.70
C THR A 280 25.60 -7.46 5.92
N GLU A 281 26.76 -8.04 6.27
CA GLU A 281 28.03 -7.82 5.55
C GLU A 281 27.97 -8.41 4.15
N ASP A 282 27.52 -9.66 4.03
CA ASP A 282 27.30 -10.30 2.71
C ASP A 282 26.35 -9.50 1.82
N ALA A 283 25.30 -8.89 2.40
CA ALA A 283 24.36 -8.06 1.65
C ALA A 283 25.02 -6.77 1.11
N ILE A 284 25.97 -6.18 1.84
CA ILE A 284 26.75 -5.03 1.36
C ILE A 284 27.64 -5.44 0.20
N ASP A 285 28.35 -6.57 0.31
CA ASP A 285 29.16 -7.11 -0.76
C ASP A 285 28.32 -7.45 -2.00
N PHE A 286 27.17 -8.09 -1.80
CA PHE A 286 26.21 -8.39 -2.86
C PHE A 286 25.78 -7.15 -3.65
N VAL A 287 25.47 -6.05 -2.96
CA VAL A 287 25.11 -4.78 -3.62
C VAL A 287 26.33 -4.16 -4.31
N SER A 288 27.53 -4.25 -3.74
CA SER A 288 28.77 -3.77 -4.35
C SER A 288 29.07 -4.52 -5.65
N ASP A 289 28.98 -5.85 -5.63
CA ASP A 289 29.15 -6.70 -6.81
C ASP A 289 28.05 -6.43 -7.86
N SER A 290 26.80 -6.18 -7.42
CA SER A 290 25.71 -5.72 -8.28
C SER A 290 26.05 -4.42 -9.03
N MET A 291 26.71 -3.47 -8.36
CA MET A 291 27.17 -2.23 -9.00
C MET A 291 28.32 -2.47 -10.01
N THR A 292 29.15 -3.45 -9.78
CA THR A 292 30.18 -3.90 -10.73
C THR A 292 29.52 -4.51 -11.97
N LEU A 293 28.55 -5.39 -11.77
CA LEU A 293 27.76 -5.97 -12.86
C LEU A 293 26.95 -4.93 -13.65
N LEU A 294 26.43 -3.89 -12.97
CA LEU A 294 25.74 -2.77 -13.65
C LEU A 294 26.67 -2.04 -14.64
N ARG A 295 27.95 -1.85 -14.25
CA ARG A 295 28.93 -1.21 -15.13
C ARG A 295 29.34 -2.11 -16.31
N LYS A 296 29.41 -3.42 -16.07
CA LYS A 296 29.82 -4.43 -17.07
C LYS A 296 28.69 -4.75 -18.06
N TYR A 297 27.44 -4.87 -17.56
CA TYR A 297 26.23 -5.19 -18.34
C TYR A 297 25.14 -4.13 -18.18
N PRO A 298 25.38 -2.85 -18.55
CA PRO A 298 24.47 -1.76 -18.21
C PRO A 298 23.07 -1.92 -18.81
N ARG A 299 22.99 -2.36 -20.08
CA ARG A 299 21.70 -2.57 -20.74
C ARG A 299 20.87 -3.65 -20.08
N VAL A 300 21.44 -4.81 -19.83
CA VAL A 300 20.74 -5.95 -19.21
C VAL A 300 20.28 -5.60 -17.80
N SER A 301 21.12 -4.88 -17.04
CA SER A 301 20.82 -4.42 -15.69
C SER A 301 19.67 -3.39 -15.65
N ILE A 302 19.69 -2.41 -16.55
CA ILE A 302 18.61 -1.41 -16.67
C ILE A 302 17.30 -2.10 -17.09
N ASP A 303 17.37 -2.99 -18.07
CA ASP A 303 16.22 -3.76 -18.52
C ASP A 303 15.59 -4.58 -17.38
N SER A 304 16.41 -5.19 -16.51
CA SER A 304 15.88 -5.94 -15.36
C SER A 304 15.04 -5.08 -14.42
N TYR A 305 15.51 -3.86 -14.14
CA TYR A 305 14.78 -2.89 -13.33
C TYR A 305 13.50 -2.38 -14.01
N LEU A 306 13.55 -2.12 -15.31
CA LEU A 306 12.40 -1.67 -16.07
C LEU A 306 11.29 -2.74 -16.09
N TYR A 307 11.63 -4.01 -16.29
CA TYR A 307 10.64 -5.09 -16.22
C TYR A 307 10.07 -5.28 -14.82
N LEU A 308 10.91 -5.22 -13.78
CA LEU A 308 10.46 -5.34 -12.40
C LEU A 308 9.43 -4.24 -12.02
N THR A 309 9.60 -3.04 -12.57
CA THR A 309 8.78 -1.87 -12.28
C THR A 309 7.72 -1.57 -13.34
N GLU A 310 7.61 -2.41 -14.37
CA GLU A 310 6.78 -2.19 -15.56
C GLU A 310 5.34 -1.78 -15.23
N GLY A 311 4.70 -2.44 -14.29
CA GLY A 311 3.32 -2.16 -13.91
C GLY A 311 3.09 -0.77 -13.30
N TYR A 312 4.15 -0.05 -12.87
CA TYR A 312 4.00 1.33 -12.37
C TYR A 312 4.03 2.39 -13.47
N TRP A 313 4.49 2.06 -14.68
CA TRP A 313 4.66 3.04 -15.75
C TRP A 313 4.10 2.61 -17.11
N TYR A 314 3.89 1.32 -17.35
CA TYR A 314 3.34 0.82 -18.59
C TYR A 314 1.83 0.59 -18.49
N LEU A 315 1.06 1.33 -19.30
CA LEU A 315 -0.42 1.34 -19.19
C LEU A 315 -1.08 0.08 -19.75
N ASN A 316 -0.37 -0.73 -20.50
CA ASN A 316 -0.88 -1.96 -21.09
C ASN A 316 -0.26 -3.21 -20.45
N ASP A 317 0.45 -3.06 -19.36
CA ASP A 317 0.99 -4.21 -18.64
C ASP A 317 -0.14 -4.97 -17.92
N ILE A 318 -0.14 -6.25 -18.16
CA ILE A 318 -1.17 -7.18 -17.71
C ILE A 318 -0.58 -8.43 -17.05
N SER A 319 0.74 -8.58 -17.09
CA SER A 319 1.40 -9.83 -16.71
C SER A 319 1.37 -10.08 -15.22
N PHE A 320 1.56 -9.03 -14.42
CA PHE A 320 1.65 -9.13 -12.96
C PHE A 320 0.81 -8.11 -12.18
N SER A 321 0.19 -7.16 -12.86
CA SER A 321 -0.54 -6.05 -12.26
C SER A 321 -2.02 -6.33 -12.04
N ASN A 322 -2.42 -7.58 -11.88
CA ASN A 322 -3.83 -7.86 -11.68
C ASN A 322 -4.30 -7.46 -10.27
N ILE A 323 -5.61 -7.39 -10.09
CA ILE A 323 -6.24 -6.98 -8.83
C ILE A 323 -5.88 -7.93 -7.69
N TYR A 324 -5.69 -9.19 -8.00
CA TYR A 324 -5.39 -10.25 -7.06
C TYR A 324 -3.90 -10.38 -6.72
N GLY A 325 -3.07 -9.47 -7.18
CA GLY A 325 -1.67 -9.40 -6.81
C GLY A 325 -0.71 -10.17 -7.70
N GLY A 326 -1.09 -10.47 -8.93
CA GLY A 326 -0.20 -11.04 -9.93
C GLY A 326 -0.15 -12.55 -9.96
N ASP A 327 -0.70 -13.23 -8.99
CA ASP A 327 -0.86 -14.67 -9.04
C ASP A 327 -2.32 -15.01 -9.36
N ARG A 328 -2.54 -15.66 -10.49
CA ARG A 328 -3.87 -16.10 -10.93
C ARG A 328 -4.50 -17.16 -10.03
N GLN A 329 -3.72 -17.73 -9.13
CA GLN A 329 -4.15 -18.81 -8.24
C GLN A 329 -4.31 -18.35 -6.78
N GLY A 330 -3.73 -17.24 -6.39
CA GLY A 330 -3.48 -16.89 -5.00
C GLY A 330 -4.66 -16.35 -4.20
N TYR A 331 -5.84 -16.25 -4.77
CA TYR A 331 -6.92 -15.52 -4.10
C TYR A 331 -8.14 -16.29 -3.84
N LEU A 332 -8.36 -17.31 -4.62
CA LEU A 332 -9.44 -18.23 -4.34
C LEU A 332 -8.95 -19.15 -3.22
N LEU A 333 -9.75 -19.26 -2.21
CA LEU A 333 -9.57 -20.12 -1.04
C LEU A 333 -9.24 -21.59 -1.35
N SER A 334 -9.15 -21.96 -2.64
CA SER A 334 -8.79 -23.31 -3.07
C SER A 334 -7.40 -23.75 -2.63
N ASP A 335 -6.46 -22.81 -2.45
CA ASP A 335 -5.09 -23.13 -2.03
C ASP A 335 -4.97 -23.23 -0.51
N VAL A 336 -5.98 -22.84 0.23
CA VAL A 336 -6.05 -22.94 1.69
C VAL A 336 -6.41 -24.35 2.17
N LYS A 337 -6.64 -25.29 1.26
CA LYS A 337 -6.99 -26.67 1.61
C LYS A 337 -5.96 -27.37 2.51
N ASP A 338 -4.74 -26.86 2.54
CA ASP A 338 -3.63 -27.51 3.21
C ASP A 338 -3.39 -27.01 4.64
N GLY A 339 -4.41 -27.01 5.50
CA GLY A 339 -4.17 -26.91 6.93
C GLY A 339 -4.94 -25.84 7.69
N TYR A 340 -5.54 -24.83 7.04
CA TYR A 340 -6.22 -23.74 7.74
C TYR A 340 -7.68 -24.02 8.12
N GLY A 341 -8.28 -25.11 7.60
CA GLY A 341 -9.68 -25.45 7.90
C GLY A 341 -10.70 -24.44 7.40
N ILE A 342 -10.33 -23.63 6.39
CA ILE A 342 -11.20 -22.64 5.77
C ILE A 342 -11.85 -23.28 4.53
N GLU A 343 -13.18 -23.19 4.44
CA GLU A 343 -13.93 -23.72 3.31
C GLU A 343 -14.63 -22.59 2.56
N HIS A 344 -14.31 -22.45 1.29
CA HIS A 344 -15.03 -21.56 0.39
C HIS A 344 -16.41 -22.12 0.06
N LYS A 345 -17.44 -21.27 0.19
CA LYS A 345 -18.83 -21.61 -0.18
C LYS A 345 -19.49 -20.38 -0.79
N THR A 346 -19.46 -20.25 -2.12
CA THR A 346 -20.15 -19.13 -2.76
C THR A 346 -21.64 -19.13 -2.41
N LYS A 347 -22.18 -17.95 -2.10
CA LYS A 347 -23.61 -17.70 -1.87
C LYS A 347 -24.22 -16.81 -2.94
N CYS A 348 -23.39 -16.32 -3.87
CA CYS A 348 -23.80 -15.45 -4.97
C CYS A 348 -23.00 -15.78 -6.25
N GLY A 349 -23.27 -16.93 -6.85
CA GLY A 349 -22.53 -17.46 -8.00
C GLY A 349 -22.54 -16.55 -9.23
N PHE A 350 -23.60 -15.73 -9.42
CA PHE A 350 -23.62 -14.76 -10.52
C PHE A 350 -22.51 -13.69 -10.35
N ILE A 351 -22.33 -13.16 -9.16
CA ILE A 351 -21.29 -12.15 -8.88
C ILE A 351 -19.91 -12.80 -8.92
N GLU A 352 -19.75 -14.01 -8.39
CA GLU A 352 -18.49 -14.76 -8.48
C GLU A 352 -18.09 -14.94 -9.95
N ASN A 353 -18.96 -15.48 -10.80
CA ASN A 353 -18.69 -15.67 -12.24
C ASN A 353 -18.37 -14.35 -12.95
N LEU A 354 -19.04 -13.26 -12.59
CA LEU A 354 -18.77 -11.94 -13.14
C LEU A 354 -17.35 -11.45 -12.76
N MET A 355 -16.97 -11.59 -11.50
CA MET A 355 -15.65 -11.19 -11.01
C MET A 355 -14.55 -12.07 -11.59
N GLU A 356 -14.76 -13.39 -11.65
CA GLU A 356 -13.82 -14.33 -12.28
C GLU A 356 -13.62 -14.01 -13.76
N THR A 357 -14.70 -13.73 -14.49
CA THR A 357 -14.63 -13.36 -15.90
C THR A 357 -13.87 -12.05 -16.09
N LEU A 358 -14.16 -11.05 -15.27
CA LEU A 358 -13.53 -9.74 -15.40
C LEU A 358 -12.06 -9.76 -15.01
N PHE A 359 -11.70 -10.39 -13.90
CA PHE A 359 -10.40 -10.21 -13.26
C PHE A 359 -9.49 -11.44 -13.29
N THR A 360 -10.02 -12.65 -13.18
CA THR A 360 -9.22 -13.88 -13.32
C THR A 360 -8.98 -14.22 -14.77
N ALA A 361 -10.04 -14.15 -15.60
CA ALA A 361 -9.92 -14.32 -17.05
C ALA A 361 -9.46 -13.05 -17.80
N ASN A 362 -9.20 -11.96 -17.07
CA ASN A 362 -8.73 -10.68 -17.59
C ASN A 362 -9.63 -10.08 -18.71
N ALA A 363 -10.93 -10.33 -18.69
CA ALA A 363 -11.84 -9.81 -19.72
C ALA A 363 -11.93 -8.27 -19.73
N TYR A 364 -11.65 -7.59 -18.59
CA TYR A 364 -11.59 -6.14 -18.51
C TYR A 364 -10.57 -5.53 -19.50
N GLN A 365 -9.49 -6.26 -19.84
CA GLN A 365 -8.46 -5.81 -20.77
C GLN A 365 -8.97 -5.65 -22.21
N LYS A 366 -10.05 -6.36 -22.56
CA LYS A 366 -10.71 -6.23 -23.87
C LYS A 366 -11.59 -4.98 -23.97
N ILE A 367 -11.82 -4.29 -22.86
CA ILE A 367 -12.64 -3.08 -22.78
C ILE A 367 -11.71 -1.89 -22.55
N PRO A 368 -11.45 -1.02 -23.57
CA PRO A 368 -10.37 -0.03 -23.53
C PRO A 368 -10.38 0.86 -22.27
N VAL A 369 -11.56 1.31 -21.82
CA VAL A 369 -11.67 2.17 -20.63
C VAL A 369 -11.33 1.39 -19.37
N LEU A 370 -11.82 0.17 -19.22
CA LEU A 370 -11.57 -0.66 -18.04
C LEU A 370 -10.12 -1.15 -18.02
N ALA A 371 -9.56 -1.47 -19.19
CA ALA A 371 -8.16 -1.86 -19.31
C ALA A 371 -7.22 -0.82 -18.67
N VAL A 372 -7.46 0.46 -18.93
CA VAL A 372 -6.67 1.55 -18.34
C VAL A 372 -7.01 1.78 -16.88
N LEU A 373 -8.31 1.79 -16.51
CA LEU A 373 -8.76 2.09 -15.13
C LEU A 373 -8.31 1.06 -14.09
N PHE A 374 -7.98 -0.16 -14.51
CA PHE A 374 -7.54 -1.21 -13.59
C PHE A 374 -6.01 -1.42 -13.61
N THR A 375 -5.25 -0.56 -14.32
CA THR A 375 -3.78 -0.62 -14.26
C THR A 375 -3.22 0.24 -13.13
N PRO A 376 -2.23 -0.22 -12.38
CA PRO A 376 -1.51 0.60 -11.41
C PRO A 376 -0.92 1.85 -12.01
N ALA A 377 -0.34 1.76 -13.22
CA ALA A 377 0.28 2.87 -13.94
C ALA A 377 -0.67 4.07 -14.12
N PHE A 378 -1.95 3.84 -14.42
CA PHE A 378 -2.94 4.92 -14.55
C PHE A 378 -3.03 5.75 -13.26
N PHE A 379 -3.12 5.10 -12.11
CA PHE A 379 -3.22 5.80 -10.82
C PHE A 379 -1.91 6.47 -10.43
N VAL A 380 -0.76 5.88 -10.78
CA VAL A 380 0.56 6.50 -10.58
C VAL A 380 0.66 7.79 -11.39
N TYR A 381 0.33 7.77 -12.69
CA TYR A 381 0.32 8.98 -13.50
C TYR A 381 -0.68 10.02 -13.02
N ALA A 382 -1.90 9.61 -12.68
CA ALA A 382 -2.91 10.50 -12.12
C ALA A 382 -2.43 11.15 -10.81
N PHE A 383 -1.82 10.37 -9.92
CA PHE A 383 -1.27 10.86 -8.67
C PHE A 383 -0.14 11.88 -8.89
N LEU A 384 0.84 11.56 -9.74
CA LEU A 384 1.97 12.46 -10.05
C LEU A 384 1.48 13.75 -10.70
N TYR A 385 0.55 13.66 -11.63
CA TYR A 385 -0.07 14.82 -12.28
C TYR A 385 -0.81 15.71 -11.27
N LEU A 386 -1.65 15.11 -10.43
CA LEU A 386 -2.39 15.84 -9.40
C LEU A 386 -1.46 16.42 -8.31
N LEU A 387 -0.35 15.75 -8.00
CA LEU A 387 0.66 16.28 -7.08
C LEU A 387 1.28 17.58 -7.62
N CYS A 388 1.40 17.74 -8.93
CA CYS A 388 1.84 18.99 -9.55
C CYS A 388 0.75 20.07 -9.49
N ILE A 389 -0.53 19.72 -9.60
CA ILE A 389 -1.65 20.65 -9.64
C ILE A 389 -2.08 21.13 -8.26
N VAL A 390 -2.09 20.24 -7.25
CA VAL A 390 -2.43 20.60 -5.86
C VAL A 390 -1.46 21.67 -5.36
N ARG A 391 -2.01 22.79 -4.92
CA ARG A 391 -1.23 23.99 -4.60
C ARG A 391 -0.99 24.20 -3.09
N GLY A 392 0.04 24.95 -2.79
CA GLY A 392 0.30 25.46 -1.45
C GLY A 392 0.60 24.36 -0.42
N ARG A 393 0.11 24.57 0.81
CA ARG A 393 0.39 23.66 1.94
C ARG A 393 -0.35 22.33 1.84
N GLN A 394 -1.45 22.27 1.10
CA GLN A 394 -2.21 21.03 0.93
C GLN A 394 -1.40 19.95 0.20
N ARG A 395 -0.48 20.34 -0.70
CA ARG A 395 0.46 19.40 -1.35
C ARG A 395 1.29 18.60 -0.35
N LEU A 396 1.66 19.21 0.79
CA LEU A 396 2.49 18.55 1.80
C LEU A 396 1.83 17.31 2.41
N VAL A 397 0.50 17.25 2.40
CA VAL A 397 -0.27 16.10 2.90
C VAL A 397 -0.02 14.85 2.06
N PHE A 398 0.32 15.01 0.79
CA PHE A 398 0.53 13.91 -0.15
C PHE A 398 2.01 13.52 -0.33
N ILE A 399 2.95 14.30 0.25
CA ILE A 399 4.39 13.99 0.17
C ILE A 399 4.75 12.63 0.80
N PRO A 400 4.21 12.24 1.97
CA PRO A 400 4.48 10.90 2.52
C PRO A 400 4.11 9.77 1.55
N SER A 401 2.97 9.90 0.85
CA SER A 401 2.52 8.90 -0.13
C SER A 401 3.37 8.89 -1.40
N PHE A 402 3.93 10.05 -1.80
CA PHE A 402 4.91 10.10 -2.88
C PHE A 402 6.21 9.40 -2.48
N LEU A 403 6.70 9.65 -1.26
CA LEU A 403 7.90 8.97 -0.75
C LEU A 403 7.65 7.46 -0.58
N LEU A 404 6.45 7.07 -0.15
CA LEU A 404 6.03 5.67 -0.12
C LEU A 404 6.09 5.04 -1.53
N PHE A 405 5.59 5.75 -2.54
CA PHE A 405 5.67 5.28 -3.93
C PHE A 405 7.13 5.03 -4.35
N LEU A 406 8.06 5.92 -3.97
CA LEU A 406 9.49 5.70 -4.28
C LEU A 406 10.04 4.42 -3.64
N THR A 407 9.54 4.02 -2.46
CA THR A 407 9.95 2.74 -1.84
C THR A 407 9.39 1.53 -2.60
N LEU A 408 8.24 1.65 -3.27
CA LEU A 408 7.67 0.57 -4.08
C LEU A 408 8.51 0.27 -5.32
N LEU A 409 9.23 1.26 -5.86
CA LEU A 409 10.15 1.07 -6.99
C LEU A 409 11.37 0.20 -6.63
N MET A 410 11.60 -0.04 -5.35
CA MET A 410 12.62 -0.95 -4.83
C MET A 410 12.03 -2.29 -4.37
N GLY A 411 10.72 -2.48 -4.55
CA GLY A 411 9.99 -3.66 -4.09
C GLY A 411 10.16 -4.88 -5.00
N PRO A 412 9.64 -6.03 -4.55
CA PRO A 412 9.82 -7.31 -5.24
C PRO A 412 9.02 -7.45 -6.54
N CYS A 413 7.97 -6.67 -6.71
CA CYS A 413 7.09 -6.71 -7.87
C CYS A 413 6.11 -5.52 -7.86
N CYS A 414 5.38 -5.31 -8.96
CA CYS A 414 4.28 -4.37 -9.04
C CYS A 414 2.94 -5.09 -8.84
N LEU A 415 2.23 -4.77 -7.76
CA LEU A 415 0.91 -5.31 -7.46
C LEU A 415 -0.10 -4.20 -7.26
N VAL A 416 -1.36 -4.42 -7.67
CA VAL A 416 -2.46 -3.46 -7.46
C VAL A 416 -2.61 -3.09 -5.98
N ARG A 417 -2.50 -4.07 -5.07
CA ARG A 417 -2.60 -3.84 -3.63
C ARG A 417 -1.52 -2.88 -3.09
N TYR A 418 -0.34 -2.84 -3.70
CA TYR A 418 0.73 -1.92 -3.29
C TYR A 418 0.44 -0.47 -3.70
N VAL A 419 -0.24 -0.28 -4.84
CA VAL A 419 -0.65 1.04 -5.34
C VAL A 419 -1.98 1.50 -4.75
N TYR A 420 -2.69 0.63 -4.04
CA TYR A 420 -4.01 0.93 -3.49
C TYR A 420 -4.07 2.21 -2.64
N PRO A 421 -3.08 2.55 -1.79
CA PRO A 421 -3.08 3.85 -1.11
C PRO A 421 -3.13 5.03 -2.09
N ILE A 422 -2.41 4.95 -3.20
CA ILE A 422 -2.38 5.96 -4.26
C ILE A 422 -3.75 6.02 -4.97
N MET A 423 -4.34 4.87 -5.29
CA MET A 423 -5.66 4.78 -5.90
C MET A 423 -6.72 5.50 -5.06
N LEU A 424 -6.71 5.32 -3.76
CA LEU A 424 -7.61 5.97 -2.82
C LEU A 424 -7.37 7.48 -2.70
N LEU A 425 -6.12 7.94 -2.85
CA LEU A 425 -5.77 9.35 -2.75
C LEU A 425 -6.10 10.15 -4.01
N VAL A 426 -6.13 9.54 -5.19
CA VAL A 426 -6.42 10.24 -6.46
C VAL A 426 -7.74 11.01 -6.42
N PRO A 427 -8.90 10.45 -6.01
CA PRO A 427 -10.13 11.21 -5.87
C PRO A 427 -10.04 12.35 -4.85
N LEU A 428 -9.33 12.13 -3.73
CA LEU A 428 -9.12 13.15 -2.70
C LEU A 428 -8.28 14.32 -3.25
N MET A 429 -7.23 14.02 -3.99
CA MET A 429 -6.37 15.02 -4.65
C MET A 429 -7.13 15.80 -5.71
N LEU A 430 -7.96 15.12 -6.51
CA LEU A 430 -8.79 15.76 -7.53
C LEU A 430 -9.74 16.80 -6.89
N VAL A 431 -10.48 16.43 -5.85
CA VAL A 431 -11.36 17.35 -5.14
C VAL A 431 -10.58 18.50 -4.51
N THR A 432 -9.38 18.22 -4.00
CA THR A 432 -8.50 19.26 -3.44
C THR A 432 -8.01 20.24 -4.50
N ALA A 433 -7.70 19.76 -5.72
CA ALA A 433 -7.25 20.57 -6.84
C ALA A 433 -8.37 21.45 -7.43
N LEU A 434 -9.61 20.96 -7.42
CA LEU A 434 -10.79 21.68 -7.94
C LEU A 434 -11.24 22.85 -7.04
N ASP A 435 -10.67 23.04 -5.86
CA ASP A 435 -11.05 24.11 -4.95
C ASP A 435 -10.65 25.50 -5.47
N LYS A 436 -11.58 26.16 -6.14
CA LYS A 436 -11.45 27.52 -6.67
C LYS A 436 -11.15 28.61 -5.59
N ARG A 437 -11.35 28.30 -4.31
CA ARG A 437 -11.03 29.25 -3.22
C ARG A 437 -9.53 29.51 -3.07
N ALA A 438 -8.67 28.57 -3.47
CA ALA A 438 -7.24 28.78 -3.52
C ALA A 438 -6.83 29.83 -4.56
N GLU A 439 -7.62 29.97 -5.64
CA GLU A 439 -7.33 30.94 -6.72
C GLU A 439 -7.67 32.39 -6.31
N SER A 440 -8.73 32.63 -5.56
CA SER A 440 -9.11 33.97 -5.11
C SER A 440 -8.15 34.54 -4.06
N ALA A 441 -7.55 33.68 -3.21
CA ALA A 441 -6.55 34.11 -2.24
C ALA A 441 -5.20 34.49 -2.87
N VAL A 442 -4.84 33.89 -3.99
CA VAL A 442 -3.64 34.21 -4.77
C VAL A 442 -3.85 35.44 -5.64
N SER A 443 -5.06 35.59 -6.21
CA SER A 443 -5.45 36.76 -7.00
C SER A 443 -5.59 38.02 -6.14
N GLY A 444 -6.11 37.91 -4.92
CA GLY A 444 -6.17 39.01 -3.94
C GLY A 444 -4.78 39.53 -3.56
N ARG A 445 -3.82 38.62 -3.25
CA ARG A 445 -2.44 39.03 -2.93
C ARG A 445 -1.69 39.68 -4.10
N LYS A 446 -1.98 39.30 -5.34
CA LYS A 446 -1.39 40.00 -6.50
C LYS A 446 -1.94 41.40 -6.68
N LYS A 447 -3.19 41.66 -6.35
CA LYS A 447 -3.77 43.02 -6.40
C LYS A 447 -3.19 43.91 -5.30
N ASP A 448 -2.93 43.37 -4.10
CA ASP A 448 -2.34 44.13 -3.00
C ASP A 448 -0.83 44.41 -3.18
N CYS A 449 -0.11 43.64 -3.97
CA CYS A 449 1.28 43.86 -4.35
C CYS A 449 1.48 44.86 -5.50
N PHE A 450 0.44 45.17 -6.26
CA PHE A 450 0.47 46.16 -7.34
C PHE A 450 -0.17 47.51 -6.91
N ALA A 451 -0.72 47.58 -5.68
CA ALA A 451 -1.34 48.75 -5.12
C ALA A 451 -0.55 49.35 -3.95
N ALA A 452 0.67 48.89 -3.69
CA ALA A 452 1.67 49.43 -2.81
C ALA A 452 2.96 49.64 -3.60
#